data_6082bc7ab7e9b37fa085500bdf53f505
#
_entry.id   6082bc7ab7e9b37fa085500bdf53f505
#
_cell.length_a   1.000
_cell.length_b   1.000
_cell.length_c   1.000
_cell.angle_alpha   90.00
_cell.angle_beta   90.00
_cell.angle_gamma   90.00
#
_symmetry.space_group_name_H-M   'P 1'
#
loop_
_entity.id
_entity.type
_entity.pdbx_description
1 polymer ?
#
loop_
_entity_poly.entity_id
_entity_poly.type
_entity_poly.pdbx_seq_one_letter_code
_entity_poly.pdbx_strand_id
1 'polypeptide(L)'
;MNYFEQVERLYRENSDFKHAIETIKGLGKKSKVLNFSHNDVDGVCSAFLLKRMLKKYGGIETISVMPPDFKLTKKDVESFGKEGRFDLLIVSDKGTFEDYDEICEIASDVLIIDHHQPQGMPKICKVFNPRSDNKEYAAATTLLCHMIMTKLGISGEIEDFICAMGCRGDFAFDVVSGKCQPFARPFLEYVRPKIPEIFEIVKEKPTMFDTEDRTKTAILHKITEIVHAGTLAHLYSEDFVLDIPYGPDLVLNFFIELSETGKYP
;
A
#
# COMPACT_ATOMS: atom_id res chain seq x y z
N MET A 1 5.64 -5.41 -23.05
CA MET A 1 4.51 -5.94 -22.25
C MET A 1 3.86 -4.77 -21.57
N ASN A 2 2.57 -4.54 -21.80
CA ASN A 2 1.82 -3.51 -21.11
C ASN A 2 1.38 -3.96 -19.71
N TYR A 3 0.80 -3.04 -18.92
CA TYR A 3 0.42 -3.33 -17.53
C TYR A 3 -0.63 -4.45 -17.40
N PHE A 4 -1.65 -4.45 -18.25
CA PHE A 4 -2.71 -5.47 -18.20
C PHE A 4 -2.18 -6.86 -18.61
N GLU A 5 -1.30 -6.91 -19.60
CA GLU A 5 -0.60 -8.15 -19.98
C GLU A 5 0.27 -8.69 -18.83
N GLN A 6 0.92 -7.79 -18.07
CA GLN A 6 1.69 -8.17 -16.88
C GLN A 6 0.79 -8.80 -15.82
N VAL A 7 -0.36 -8.18 -15.51
CA VAL A 7 -1.33 -8.71 -14.54
C VAL A 7 -1.86 -10.07 -14.98
N GLU A 8 -2.22 -10.23 -16.25
CA GLU A 8 -2.70 -11.50 -16.80
C GLU A 8 -1.62 -12.59 -16.78
N ARG A 9 -0.38 -12.23 -17.09
CA ARG A 9 0.77 -13.16 -17.00
C ARG A 9 0.99 -13.59 -15.56
N LEU A 10 1.02 -12.63 -14.63
CA LEU A 10 1.19 -12.93 -13.21
C LEU A 10 0.09 -13.86 -12.70
N TYR A 11 -1.17 -13.63 -13.09
CA TYR A 11 -2.27 -14.51 -12.71
C TYR A 11 -2.13 -15.93 -13.26
N ARG A 12 -1.55 -16.12 -14.45
CA ARG A 12 -1.34 -17.46 -15.01
C ARG A 12 -0.16 -18.20 -14.39
N GLU A 13 0.92 -17.48 -14.09
CA GLU A 13 2.24 -18.07 -13.79
C GLU A 13 2.55 -18.10 -12.28
N ASN A 14 1.94 -17.20 -11.47
CA ASN A 14 2.22 -17.10 -10.04
C ASN A 14 1.03 -17.63 -9.22
N SER A 15 1.27 -18.72 -8.49
CA SER A 15 0.26 -19.37 -7.63
C SER A 15 -0.20 -18.46 -6.49
N ASP A 16 0.72 -17.68 -5.93
CA ASP A 16 0.45 -16.85 -4.75
C ASP A 16 -0.45 -15.67 -5.12
N PHE A 17 -0.26 -15.09 -6.31
CA PHE A 17 -1.19 -14.10 -6.84
C PHE A 17 -2.60 -14.67 -7.05
N LYS A 18 -2.68 -15.91 -7.57
CA LYS A 18 -3.99 -16.61 -7.67
C LYS A 18 -4.61 -16.80 -6.30
N HIS A 19 -3.85 -17.27 -5.32
CA HIS A 19 -4.33 -17.51 -3.96
C HIS A 19 -4.83 -16.22 -3.31
N ALA A 20 -4.11 -15.10 -3.49
CA ALA A 20 -4.56 -13.80 -2.99
C ALA A 20 -5.93 -13.41 -3.58
N ILE A 21 -6.10 -13.56 -4.90
CA ILE A 21 -7.36 -13.27 -5.59
C ILE A 21 -8.49 -14.18 -5.12
N GLU A 22 -8.25 -15.49 -5.04
CA GLU A 22 -9.27 -16.45 -4.59
C GLU A 22 -9.65 -16.23 -3.12
N THR A 23 -8.70 -15.84 -2.27
CA THR A 23 -8.98 -15.45 -0.88
C THR A 23 -9.94 -14.26 -0.82
N ILE A 24 -9.70 -13.21 -1.62
CA ILE A 24 -10.61 -12.05 -1.70
C ILE A 24 -11.97 -12.44 -2.25
N LYS A 25 -12.02 -13.29 -3.29
CA LYS A 25 -13.28 -13.77 -3.88
C LYS A 25 -14.10 -14.63 -2.93
N GLY A 26 -13.45 -15.35 -2.02
CA GLY A 26 -14.10 -16.18 -1.01
C GLY A 26 -14.84 -15.40 0.07
N LEU A 27 -14.60 -14.08 0.20
CA LEU A 27 -15.24 -13.26 1.20
C LEU A 27 -16.67 -12.90 0.83
N GLY A 28 -17.55 -12.95 1.83
CA GLY A 28 -18.95 -12.50 1.70
C GLY A 28 -19.17 -11.11 2.32
N LYS A 29 -20.29 -10.49 2.01
CA LYS A 29 -20.65 -9.14 2.50
C LYS A 29 -20.59 -8.97 4.03
N LYS A 30 -20.75 -10.07 4.79
CA LYS A 30 -20.69 -10.04 6.26
C LYS A 30 -19.33 -10.42 6.82
N SER A 31 -18.34 -10.67 5.96
CA SER A 31 -17.00 -11.03 6.40
C SER A 31 -16.38 -9.88 7.19
N LYS A 32 -15.76 -10.22 8.30
CA LYS A 32 -14.97 -9.31 9.13
C LYS A 32 -13.52 -9.37 8.68
N VAL A 33 -13.01 -8.26 8.21
CA VAL A 33 -11.62 -8.17 7.73
C VAL A 33 -10.84 -7.17 8.57
N LEU A 34 -9.69 -7.61 9.05
CA LEU A 34 -8.71 -6.77 9.74
C LEU A 34 -7.46 -6.65 8.87
N ASN A 35 -6.97 -5.44 8.65
CA ASN A 35 -5.72 -5.19 7.93
C ASN A 35 -4.72 -4.50 8.85
N PHE A 36 -3.54 -5.08 9.00
CA PHE A 36 -2.37 -4.40 9.56
C PHE A 36 -1.46 -3.95 8.44
N SER A 37 -1.19 -2.65 8.40
CA SER A 37 -0.35 -2.04 7.37
C SER A 37 0.80 -1.24 7.97
N HIS A 38 1.83 -1.01 7.17
CA HIS A 38 2.91 -0.09 7.54
C HIS A 38 2.40 1.37 7.56
N ASN A 39 3.09 2.22 8.30
CA ASN A 39 2.68 3.61 8.51
C ASN A 39 3.43 4.61 7.61
N ASP A 40 4.17 4.13 6.62
CA ASP A 40 4.74 4.96 5.56
C ASP A 40 3.79 5.15 4.38
N VAL A 41 4.25 5.80 3.34
CA VAL A 41 3.43 6.13 2.16
C VAL A 41 2.90 4.89 1.44
N ASP A 42 3.73 3.86 1.26
CA ASP A 42 3.32 2.64 0.60
C ASP A 42 2.29 1.87 1.43
N GLY A 43 2.56 1.71 2.72
CA GLY A 43 1.63 1.03 3.63
C GLY A 43 0.28 1.73 3.74
N VAL A 44 0.27 3.07 3.87
CA VAL A 44 -0.97 3.85 3.92
C VAL A 44 -1.77 3.70 2.62
N CYS A 45 -1.12 3.86 1.46
CA CYS A 45 -1.77 3.69 0.15
C CYS A 45 -2.27 2.25 -0.05
N SER A 46 -1.51 1.26 0.41
CA SER A 46 -1.89 -0.16 0.36
C SER A 46 -3.14 -0.44 1.17
N ALA A 47 -3.17 0.00 2.44
CA ALA A 47 -4.33 -0.15 3.32
C ALA A 47 -5.59 0.46 2.70
N PHE A 48 -5.42 1.60 2.08
CA PHE A 48 -6.46 2.33 1.43
C PHE A 48 -7.01 1.60 0.20
N LEU A 49 -6.14 1.12 -0.70
CA LEU A 49 -6.56 0.30 -1.83
C LEU A 49 -7.26 -0.97 -1.38
N LEU A 50 -6.77 -1.63 -0.32
CA LEU A 50 -7.40 -2.82 0.25
C LEU A 50 -8.82 -2.53 0.77
N LYS A 51 -9.01 -1.45 1.53
CA LYS A 51 -10.34 -1.02 1.99
C LYS A 51 -11.29 -0.76 0.83
N ARG A 52 -10.84 -0.02 -0.20
CA ARG A 52 -11.63 0.25 -1.40
C ARG A 52 -11.95 -1.02 -2.18
N MET A 53 -10.95 -1.89 -2.33
CA MET A 53 -11.10 -3.17 -3.02
C MET A 53 -12.22 -4.00 -2.40
N LEU A 54 -12.16 -4.20 -1.09
CA LEU A 54 -13.12 -5.01 -0.37
C LEU A 54 -14.53 -4.40 -0.40
N LYS A 55 -14.62 -3.07 -0.26
CA LYS A 55 -15.88 -2.35 -0.37
C LYS A 55 -16.49 -2.44 -1.77
N LYS A 56 -15.70 -2.19 -2.82
CA LYS A 56 -16.16 -2.28 -4.22
C LYS A 56 -16.52 -3.70 -4.63
N TYR A 57 -15.73 -4.68 -4.23
CA TYR A 57 -15.90 -6.07 -4.63
C TYR A 57 -17.11 -6.73 -3.98
N GLY A 58 -17.28 -6.57 -2.68
CA GLY A 58 -18.32 -7.31 -1.92
C GLY A 58 -19.11 -6.47 -0.92
N GLY A 59 -18.90 -5.15 -0.84
CA GLY A 59 -19.49 -4.31 0.21
C GLY A 59 -18.95 -4.66 1.60
N ILE A 60 -17.72 -5.15 1.68
CA ILE A 60 -17.08 -5.65 2.89
C ILE A 60 -16.41 -4.47 3.60
N GLU A 61 -16.74 -4.29 4.88
CA GLU A 61 -16.09 -3.30 5.73
C GLU A 61 -14.79 -3.88 6.30
N THR A 62 -13.76 -3.02 6.34
CA THR A 62 -12.40 -3.40 6.77
C THR A 62 -11.93 -2.46 7.86
N ILE A 63 -11.41 -3.02 8.94
CA ILE A 63 -10.67 -2.28 9.96
C ILE A 63 -9.21 -2.26 9.51
N SER A 64 -8.62 -1.07 9.37
CA SER A 64 -7.19 -0.91 9.08
C SER A 64 -6.47 -0.30 10.27
N VAL A 65 -5.34 -0.89 10.63
CA VAL A 65 -4.51 -0.51 11.77
C VAL A 65 -3.06 -0.38 11.30
N MET A 66 -2.37 0.62 11.80
CA MET A 66 -0.97 0.92 11.44
C MET A 66 -0.11 0.96 12.69
N PRO A 67 0.32 -0.20 13.22
CA PRO A 67 1.23 -0.25 14.35
C PRO A 67 2.57 0.44 14.02
N PRO A 68 3.20 1.12 14.98
CA PRO A 68 4.42 1.90 14.74
C PRO A 68 5.62 1.02 14.32
N ASP A 69 5.69 -0.21 14.84
CA ASP A 69 6.79 -1.12 14.54
C ASP A 69 6.62 -1.75 13.15
N PHE A 70 7.74 -1.87 12.41
CA PHE A 70 7.71 -2.48 11.07
C PHE A 70 7.22 -3.93 11.12
N LYS A 71 7.77 -4.73 12.02
CA LYS A 71 7.36 -6.13 12.20
C LYS A 71 6.12 -6.21 13.10
N LEU A 72 5.08 -6.88 12.61
CA LEU A 72 3.89 -7.18 13.38
C LEU A 72 4.20 -8.24 14.45
N THR A 73 3.76 -8.00 15.67
CA THR A 73 3.93 -8.93 16.79
C THR A 73 2.60 -9.55 17.22
N LYS A 74 2.67 -10.69 17.91
CA LYS A 74 1.48 -11.32 18.51
C LYS A 74 0.70 -10.32 19.41
N LYS A 75 1.41 -9.46 20.15
CA LYS A 75 0.80 -8.46 21.03
C LYS A 75 -0.06 -7.45 20.28
N ASP A 76 0.38 -7.03 19.08
CA ASP A 76 -0.38 -6.09 18.26
C ASP A 76 -1.72 -6.70 17.84
N VAL A 77 -1.72 -7.99 17.59
CA VAL A 77 -2.85 -8.76 17.10
C VAL A 77 -3.81 -9.15 18.22
N GLU A 78 -3.30 -9.54 19.39
CA GLU A 78 -4.10 -9.99 20.57
C GLU A 78 -5.07 -8.91 21.06
N SER A 79 -4.73 -7.64 20.91
CA SER A 79 -5.62 -6.54 21.31
C SER A 79 -6.96 -6.58 20.56
N PHE A 80 -6.97 -7.06 19.33
CA PHE A 80 -8.14 -7.20 18.46
C PHE A 80 -8.87 -8.53 18.62
N GLY A 81 -8.21 -9.56 19.14
CA GLY A 81 -8.84 -10.86 19.43
C GLY A 81 -10.03 -10.78 20.40
N LYS A 82 -10.11 -9.72 21.20
CA LYS A 82 -11.23 -9.46 22.11
C LYS A 82 -12.53 -9.08 21.38
N GLU A 83 -12.43 -8.61 20.14
CA GLU A 83 -13.58 -8.25 19.28
C GLU A 83 -14.20 -9.47 18.58
N GLY A 84 -13.63 -10.65 18.81
CA GLY A 84 -14.01 -11.90 18.17
C GLY A 84 -13.10 -12.27 17.02
N ARG A 85 -13.39 -13.41 16.40
CA ARG A 85 -12.59 -13.93 15.29
C ARG A 85 -12.89 -13.18 14.00
N PHE A 86 -11.87 -12.84 13.26
CA PHE A 86 -11.96 -12.29 11.90
C PHE A 86 -12.02 -13.42 10.87
N ASP A 87 -12.71 -13.18 9.76
CA ASP A 87 -12.72 -14.12 8.63
C ASP A 87 -11.40 -14.05 7.86
N LEU A 88 -10.83 -12.85 7.73
CA LEU A 88 -9.53 -12.61 7.11
C LEU A 88 -8.72 -11.58 7.88
N LEU A 89 -7.47 -11.92 8.14
CA LEU A 89 -6.40 -11.00 8.53
C LEU A 89 -5.54 -10.71 7.31
N ILE A 90 -5.37 -9.45 6.96
CA ILE A 90 -4.41 -9.02 5.94
C ILE A 90 -3.22 -8.36 6.65
N VAL A 91 -2.02 -8.71 6.24
CA VAL A 91 -0.78 -8.04 6.64
C VAL A 91 -0.19 -7.44 5.37
N SER A 92 -0.23 -6.11 5.26
CA SER A 92 0.23 -5.40 4.07
C SER A 92 1.43 -4.52 4.38
N ASP A 93 2.49 -4.66 3.59
CA ASP A 93 3.67 -3.81 3.66
C ASP A 93 4.44 -3.85 5.01
N LYS A 94 4.34 -4.93 5.74
CA LYS A 94 5.00 -5.14 7.05
C LYS A 94 6.04 -6.24 7.02
N GLY A 95 6.62 -6.50 5.86
CA GLY A 95 7.57 -7.59 5.65
C GLY A 95 6.93 -8.97 5.63
N THR A 96 7.72 -9.93 5.22
CA THR A 96 7.38 -11.36 5.22
C THR A 96 8.33 -12.09 6.17
N PHE A 97 7.79 -12.67 7.25
CA PHE A 97 8.56 -13.30 8.33
C PHE A 97 8.08 -14.72 8.62
N GLU A 98 8.99 -15.61 8.97
CA GLU A 98 8.66 -17.01 9.29
C GLU A 98 7.71 -17.16 10.50
N ASP A 99 7.86 -16.30 11.49
CA ASP A 99 7.08 -16.35 12.74
C ASP A 99 5.68 -15.70 12.63
N TYR A 100 5.28 -15.23 11.44
CA TYR A 100 3.90 -14.74 11.25
C TYR A 100 2.84 -15.84 11.37
N ASP A 101 3.21 -17.11 11.39
CA ASP A 101 2.29 -18.19 11.75
C ASP A 101 1.71 -18.04 13.16
N GLU A 102 2.40 -17.35 14.08
CA GLU A 102 1.94 -17.10 15.44
C GLU A 102 0.76 -16.13 15.53
N ILE A 103 0.52 -15.33 14.50
CA ILE A 103 -0.59 -14.36 14.46
C ILE A 103 -1.87 -14.93 13.85
N CYS A 104 -1.83 -16.16 13.33
CA CYS A 104 -2.96 -16.77 12.62
C CYS A 104 -4.17 -17.11 13.52
N GLU A 105 -4.00 -17.13 14.85
CA GLU A 105 -5.05 -17.60 15.77
C GLU A 105 -6.30 -16.72 15.81
N ILE A 106 -6.18 -15.42 15.50
CA ILE A 106 -7.30 -14.46 15.58
C ILE A 106 -8.18 -14.42 14.34
N ALA A 107 -7.78 -15.06 13.26
CA ALA A 107 -8.52 -15.08 12.00
C ALA A 107 -8.72 -16.50 11.48
N SER A 108 -9.67 -16.67 10.57
CA SER A 108 -9.89 -17.93 9.88
C SER A 108 -8.89 -18.14 8.75
N ASP A 109 -8.42 -17.04 8.16
CA ASP A 109 -7.43 -17.03 7.10
C ASP A 109 -6.49 -15.83 7.26
N VAL A 110 -5.26 -15.94 6.81
CA VAL A 110 -4.25 -14.86 6.84
C VAL A 110 -3.62 -14.70 5.48
N LEU A 111 -3.64 -13.47 4.95
CA LEU A 111 -3.04 -13.09 3.68
C LEU A 111 -1.98 -12.00 3.90
N ILE A 112 -0.74 -12.31 3.58
CA ILE A 112 0.35 -11.35 3.55
C ILE A 112 0.50 -10.83 2.13
N ILE A 113 0.48 -9.51 1.96
CA ILE A 113 0.77 -8.82 0.69
C ILE A 113 1.96 -7.91 0.94
N ASP A 114 3.10 -8.24 0.35
CA ASP A 114 4.35 -7.59 0.67
C ASP A 114 5.32 -7.55 -0.51
N HIS A 115 6.25 -6.61 -0.52
CA HIS A 115 7.27 -6.45 -1.55
C HIS A 115 8.70 -6.47 -1.00
N HIS A 116 8.88 -6.50 0.31
CA HIS A 116 10.19 -6.56 0.96
C HIS A 116 10.87 -7.90 0.72
N GLN A 117 12.20 -7.92 0.85
CA GLN A 117 12.94 -9.19 0.83
C GLN A 117 12.47 -10.06 2.01
N PRO A 118 11.93 -11.26 1.77
CA PRO A 118 11.47 -12.12 2.85
C PRO A 118 12.59 -12.47 3.85
N GLN A 119 12.24 -12.45 5.13
CA GLN A 119 13.08 -12.89 6.24
C GLN A 119 12.57 -14.23 6.81
N GLY A 120 12.34 -15.17 5.92
CA GLY A 120 11.68 -16.43 6.17
C GLY A 120 10.26 -16.45 5.62
N MET A 121 9.72 -17.65 5.41
CA MET A 121 8.38 -17.85 4.86
C MET A 121 7.50 -18.53 5.90
N PRO A 122 6.35 -17.94 6.28
CA PRO A 122 5.38 -18.62 7.13
C PRO A 122 4.80 -19.83 6.41
N LYS A 123 4.37 -20.85 7.16
CA LYS A 123 3.86 -22.12 6.63
C LYS A 123 2.34 -22.17 6.51
N ILE A 124 1.67 -21.39 7.36
CA ILE A 124 0.20 -21.39 7.48
C ILE A 124 -0.40 -20.22 6.71
N CYS A 125 0.25 -19.04 6.77
CA CYS A 125 -0.23 -17.85 6.10
C CYS A 125 -0.09 -17.97 4.59
N LYS A 126 -1.08 -17.47 3.86
CA LYS A 126 -0.95 -17.23 2.42
C LYS A 126 -0.09 -16.00 2.20
N VAL A 127 0.85 -16.08 1.29
CA VAL A 127 1.79 -14.98 1.00
C VAL A 127 1.70 -14.63 -0.48
N PHE A 128 1.50 -13.36 -0.77
CA PHE A 128 1.71 -12.80 -2.10
C PHE A 128 2.85 -11.79 -2.01
N ASN A 129 4.05 -12.28 -2.26
CA ASN A 129 5.27 -11.50 -2.34
C ASN A 129 6.09 -11.97 -3.55
N PRO A 130 6.00 -11.29 -4.71
CA PRO A 130 6.69 -11.73 -5.92
C PRO A 130 8.22 -11.68 -5.79
N ARG A 131 8.75 -10.98 -4.77
CA ARG A 131 10.18 -10.93 -4.49
C ARG A 131 10.70 -12.22 -3.85
N SER A 132 9.83 -13.07 -3.31
CA SER A 132 10.19 -14.41 -2.85
C SER A 132 10.71 -15.28 -3.98
N ASP A 133 10.16 -15.10 -5.19
CA ASP A 133 10.55 -15.87 -6.38
C ASP A 133 11.71 -15.21 -7.14
N ASN A 134 11.74 -13.87 -7.18
CA ASN A 134 12.73 -13.11 -7.92
C ASN A 134 13.07 -11.77 -7.25
N LYS A 135 14.34 -11.62 -6.85
CA LYS A 135 14.86 -10.40 -6.19
C LYS A 135 14.66 -9.12 -7.02
N GLU A 136 14.57 -9.24 -8.35
CA GLU A 136 14.33 -8.11 -9.26
C GLU A 136 12.87 -7.62 -9.24
N TYR A 137 11.96 -8.38 -8.62
CA TYR A 137 10.55 -7.98 -8.47
C TYR A 137 10.31 -7.03 -7.28
N ALA A 138 11.31 -6.23 -6.96
CA ALA A 138 11.11 -5.12 -6.06
C ALA A 138 10.09 -4.15 -6.67
N ALA A 139 9.06 -3.85 -5.90
CA ALA A 139 7.98 -2.97 -6.29
C ALA A 139 7.51 -2.22 -5.04
N ALA A 140 6.28 -1.80 -5.01
CA ALA A 140 5.57 -1.30 -3.84
C ALA A 140 4.42 -2.25 -3.53
N THR A 141 4.05 -2.43 -2.28
CA THR A 141 2.88 -3.23 -1.88
C THR A 141 1.60 -2.64 -2.47
N THR A 142 1.52 -1.32 -2.58
CA THR A 142 0.40 -0.63 -3.25
C THR A 142 0.22 -1.12 -4.69
N LEU A 143 1.30 -1.36 -5.44
CA LEU A 143 1.22 -1.91 -6.79
C LEU A 143 0.64 -3.32 -6.79
N LEU A 144 1.01 -4.15 -5.82
CA LEU A 144 0.48 -5.51 -5.69
C LEU A 144 -1.03 -5.49 -5.40
N CYS A 145 -1.47 -4.61 -4.51
CA CYS A 145 -2.89 -4.39 -4.24
C CYS A 145 -3.64 -3.91 -5.50
N HIS A 146 -3.07 -2.98 -6.25
CA HIS A 146 -3.66 -2.49 -7.50
C HIS A 146 -3.74 -3.59 -8.57
N MET A 147 -2.74 -4.46 -8.67
CA MET A 147 -2.77 -5.62 -9.58
C MET A 147 -3.92 -6.58 -9.24
N ILE A 148 -4.18 -6.82 -7.95
CA ILE A 148 -5.35 -7.61 -7.50
C ILE A 148 -6.63 -6.91 -7.94
N MET A 149 -6.79 -5.61 -7.70
CA MET A 149 -7.96 -4.84 -8.10
C MET A 149 -8.18 -4.86 -9.62
N THR A 150 -7.11 -4.73 -10.38
CA THR A 150 -7.15 -4.80 -11.84
C THR A 150 -7.63 -6.16 -12.30
N LYS A 151 -7.14 -7.24 -11.71
CA LYS A 151 -7.59 -8.60 -12.03
C LYS A 151 -9.04 -8.87 -11.65
N LEU A 152 -9.54 -8.21 -10.60
CA LEU A 152 -10.94 -8.26 -10.19
C LEU A 152 -11.85 -7.34 -11.04
N GLY A 153 -11.29 -6.52 -11.93
CA GLY A 153 -12.04 -5.59 -12.79
C GLY A 153 -12.64 -4.39 -12.05
N ILE A 154 -12.05 -3.98 -10.92
CA ILE A 154 -12.57 -2.91 -10.06
C ILE A 154 -11.61 -1.73 -9.86
N SER A 155 -10.45 -1.72 -10.53
CA SER A 155 -9.56 -0.55 -10.57
C SER A 155 -10.14 0.58 -11.43
N GLY A 156 -9.73 1.81 -11.14
CA GLY A 156 -10.14 3.00 -11.86
C GLY A 156 -9.18 4.17 -11.58
N GLU A 157 -9.52 5.37 -12.02
CA GLU A 157 -8.62 6.54 -11.97
C GLU A 157 -8.15 6.89 -10.55
N ILE A 158 -9.03 6.78 -9.55
CA ILE A 158 -8.67 7.04 -8.16
C ILE A 158 -7.66 5.99 -7.68
N GLU A 159 -7.89 4.73 -8.00
CA GLU A 159 -7.00 3.63 -7.63
C GLU A 159 -5.66 3.74 -8.38
N ASP A 160 -5.67 4.15 -9.64
CA ASP A 160 -4.48 4.44 -10.43
C ASP A 160 -3.63 5.54 -9.76
N PHE A 161 -4.28 6.63 -9.32
CA PHE A 161 -3.63 7.74 -8.62
C PHE A 161 -2.99 7.28 -7.31
N ILE A 162 -3.75 6.60 -6.45
CA ILE A 162 -3.25 6.12 -5.16
C ILE A 162 -2.09 5.14 -5.34
N CYS A 163 -2.20 4.26 -6.32
CA CYS A 163 -1.13 3.33 -6.64
C CYS A 163 0.14 4.06 -7.10
N ALA A 164 0.01 5.09 -7.95
CA ALA A 164 1.14 5.89 -8.37
C ALA A 164 1.84 6.58 -7.19
N MET A 165 1.05 7.04 -6.22
CA MET A 165 1.54 7.67 -4.99
C MET A 165 2.33 6.69 -4.12
N GLY A 166 1.78 5.51 -3.82
CA GLY A 166 2.46 4.48 -3.05
C GLY A 166 3.74 4.00 -3.73
N CYS A 167 3.68 3.70 -5.02
CA CYS A 167 4.86 3.33 -5.81
C CYS A 167 5.98 4.37 -5.75
N ARG A 168 5.61 5.65 -5.70
CA ARG A 168 6.58 6.72 -5.57
C ARG A 168 7.15 6.79 -4.17
N GLY A 169 6.31 6.67 -3.15
CA GLY A 169 6.74 6.67 -1.74
C GLY A 169 7.80 5.63 -1.48
N ASP A 170 7.68 4.48 -2.10
CA ASP A 170 8.61 3.37 -1.96
C ASP A 170 9.67 3.27 -3.09
N PHE A 171 9.86 4.35 -3.82
CA PHE A 171 10.86 4.46 -4.87
C PHE A 171 10.78 3.36 -5.95
N ALA A 172 9.62 2.75 -6.14
CA ALA A 172 9.38 1.82 -7.23
C ALA A 172 9.60 2.52 -8.59
N PHE A 173 9.34 3.82 -8.64
CA PHE A 173 9.81 4.69 -9.73
C PHE A 173 10.14 6.10 -9.20
N ASP A 174 11.17 6.67 -9.78
CA ASP A 174 11.58 8.05 -9.57
C ASP A 174 11.49 8.82 -10.89
N VAL A 175 10.63 9.81 -10.88
CA VAL A 175 10.30 10.56 -12.10
C VAL A 175 11.39 11.56 -12.48
N VAL A 176 12.14 12.07 -11.50
CA VAL A 176 13.22 13.04 -11.73
C VAL A 176 14.42 12.37 -12.39
N SER A 177 14.90 11.28 -11.81
CA SER A 177 16.04 10.54 -12.37
C SER A 177 15.66 9.60 -13.52
N GLY A 178 14.38 9.38 -13.75
CA GLY A 178 13.88 8.40 -14.72
C GLY A 178 14.13 6.95 -14.32
N LYS A 179 14.64 6.69 -13.12
CA LYS A 179 14.85 5.33 -12.60
C LYS A 179 13.51 4.70 -12.28
N CYS A 180 13.37 3.44 -12.66
CA CYS A 180 12.16 2.67 -12.42
C CYS A 180 12.53 1.22 -12.18
N GLN A 181 11.97 0.64 -11.12
CA GLN A 181 12.06 -0.80 -10.89
C GLN A 181 11.44 -1.55 -12.07
N PRO A 182 12.10 -2.58 -12.63
CA PRO A 182 11.61 -3.29 -13.81
C PRO A 182 10.17 -3.80 -13.68
N PHE A 183 9.81 -4.26 -12.49
CA PHE A 183 8.46 -4.76 -12.21
C PHE A 183 7.39 -3.66 -12.22
N ALA A 184 7.72 -2.44 -11.81
CA ALA A 184 6.80 -1.30 -11.77
C ALA A 184 6.70 -0.55 -13.10
N ARG A 185 7.64 -0.76 -14.03
CA ARG A 185 7.70 -0.03 -15.30
C ARG A 185 6.41 -0.10 -16.14
N PRO A 186 5.76 -1.26 -16.34
CA PRO A 186 4.53 -1.32 -17.11
C PRO A 186 3.40 -0.47 -16.51
N PHE A 187 3.32 -0.41 -15.18
CA PHE A 187 2.36 0.45 -14.49
C PHE A 187 2.70 1.93 -14.67
N LEU A 188 3.96 2.32 -14.53
CA LEU A 188 4.41 3.69 -14.76
C LEU A 188 4.06 4.17 -16.18
N GLU A 189 4.29 3.36 -17.19
CA GLU A 189 3.95 3.68 -18.59
C GLU A 189 2.44 3.81 -18.80
N TYR A 190 1.64 3.03 -18.08
CA TYR A 190 0.19 3.07 -18.12
C TYR A 190 -0.39 4.33 -17.47
N VAL A 191 0.15 4.77 -16.31
CA VAL A 191 -0.42 5.90 -15.57
C VAL A 191 0.12 7.26 -16.01
N ARG A 192 1.34 7.33 -16.51
CA ARG A 192 1.99 8.59 -16.93
C ARG A 192 1.14 9.48 -17.80
N PRO A 193 0.47 8.99 -18.87
CA PRO A 193 -0.38 9.84 -19.71
C PRO A 193 -1.71 10.24 -19.06
N LYS A 194 -2.11 9.55 -17.97
CA LYS A 194 -3.38 9.79 -17.29
C LYS A 194 -3.25 10.78 -16.14
N ILE A 195 -2.08 10.85 -15.52
CA ILE A 195 -1.82 11.66 -14.32
C ILE A 195 -0.51 12.43 -14.54
N PRO A 196 -0.44 13.29 -15.57
CA PRO A 196 0.79 14.02 -15.87
C PRO A 196 1.23 14.94 -14.73
N GLU A 197 0.30 15.44 -13.91
CA GLU A 197 0.56 16.37 -12.81
C GLU A 197 1.47 15.75 -11.75
N ILE A 198 1.30 14.46 -11.42
CA ILE A 198 2.18 13.76 -10.47
C ILE A 198 3.63 13.78 -10.96
N PHE A 199 3.82 13.71 -12.28
CA PHE A 199 5.14 13.69 -12.88
C PHE A 199 5.73 15.08 -13.07
N GLU A 200 4.88 16.10 -13.25
CA GLU A 200 5.30 17.51 -13.37
C GLU A 200 5.79 18.07 -12.03
N ILE A 201 5.07 17.85 -10.95
CA ILE A 201 5.45 18.30 -9.58
C ILE A 201 6.83 17.80 -9.18
N VAL A 202 7.27 16.70 -9.78
CA VAL A 202 8.52 16.03 -9.42
C VAL A 202 9.72 16.54 -10.21
N LYS A 203 9.51 17.08 -11.42
CA LYS A 203 10.61 17.62 -12.23
C LYS A 203 11.36 18.79 -11.57
N GLU A 204 10.69 19.50 -10.69
CA GLU A 204 11.26 20.69 -10.05
C GLU A 204 11.91 20.44 -8.68
N LYS A 205 11.80 19.23 -8.12
CA LYS A 205 12.31 18.92 -6.78
C LYS A 205 13.17 17.66 -6.81
N PRO A 206 14.43 17.75 -6.35
CA PRO A 206 15.30 16.58 -6.25
C PRO A 206 14.70 15.56 -5.30
N THR A 207 14.82 14.28 -5.65
CA THR A 207 14.42 13.19 -4.78
C THR A 207 15.42 13.00 -3.65
N MET A 208 15.04 12.20 -2.68
CA MET A 208 15.90 11.77 -1.57
C MET A 208 17.25 11.19 -2.05
N PHE A 209 17.30 10.62 -3.24
CA PHE A 209 18.52 10.05 -3.83
C PHE A 209 19.38 11.06 -4.57
N ASP A 210 18.83 12.23 -4.91
CA ASP A 210 19.52 13.24 -5.71
C ASP A 210 20.20 14.32 -4.87
N THR A 211 20.00 14.30 -3.54
CA THR A 211 20.63 15.26 -2.64
C THR A 211 21.46 14.53 -1.58
N GLU A 212 22.73 14.92 -1.45
CA GLU A 212 23.57 14.54 -0.33
C GLU A 212 23.17 15.24 0.98
N ASP A 213 22.27 16.22 0.88
CA ASP A 213 21.79 17.01 2.02
C ASP A 213 20.66 16.25 2.75
N ARG A 214 21.04 15.56 3.82
CA ARG A 214 20.13 14.80 4.67
C ARG A 214 18.98 15.65 5.25
N THR A 215 19.18 16.94 5.45
CA THR A 215 18.15 17.83 5.98
C THR A 215 17.07 18.07 4.94
N LYS A 216 17.47 18.37 3.69
CA LYS A 216 16.52 18.53 2.56
C LYS A 216 15.78 17.23 2.28
N THR A 217 16.50 16.10 2.34
CA THR A 217 15.92 14.77 2.20
C THR A 217 14.83 14.51 3.23
N ALA A 218 15.09 14.79 4.51
CA ALA A 218 14.11 14.62 5.58
C ALA A 218 12.89 15.52 5.40
N ILE A 219 13.09 16.77 4.96
CA ILE A 219 11.99 17.71 4.69
C ILE A 219 11.14 17.23 3.51
N LEU A 220 11.76 16.78 2.41
CA LEU A 220 11.05 16.28 1.24
C LEU A 220 10.26 15.00 1.54
N HIS A 221 10.85 14.11 2.32
CA HIS A 221 10.15 12.90 2.79
C HIS A 221 8.93 13.28 3.63
N LYS A 222 9.10 14.20 4.57
CA LYS A 222 8.02 14.69 5.42
C LYS A 222 6.92 15.41 4.65
N ILE A 223 7.26 16.22 3.65
CA ILE A 223 6.28 16.88 2.77
C ILE A 223 5.51 15.81 1.97
N THR A 224 6.20 14.79 1.47
CA THR A 224 5.56 13.71 0.74
C THR A 224 4.60 12.94 1.64
N GLU A 225 4.98 12.61 2.87
CA GLU A 225 4.11 11.97 3.86
C GLU A 225 2.88 12.85 4.19
N ILE A 226 3.08 14.14 4.39
CA ILE A 226 1.98 15.09 4.70
C ILE A 226 1.00 15.19 3.52
N VAL A 227 1.51 15.33 2.29
CA VAL A 227 0.65 15.38 1.09
C VAL A 227 -0.14 14.08 0.94
N HIS A 228 0.47 12.94 1.17
CA HIS A 228 -0.19 11.64 1.10
C HIS A 228 -1.24 11.48 2.19
N ALA A 229 -0.89 11.77 3.44
CA ALA A 229 -1.83 11.72 4.56
C ALA A 229 -3.00 12.68 4.35
N GLY A 230 -2.73 13.87 3.85
CA GLY A 230 -3.74 14.87 3.53
C GLY A 230 -4.66 14.46 2.38
N THR A 231 -4.12 13.92 1.31
CA THR A 231 -4.93 13.41 0.19
C THR A 231 -5.83 12.27 0.67
N LEU A 232 -5.32 11.38 1.51
CA LEU A 232 -6.11 10.30 2.09
C LEU A 232 -7.15 10.80 3.08
N ALA A 233 -6.83 11.78 3.93
CA ALA A 233 -7.78 12.38 4.86
C ALA A 233 -8.90 13.13 4.13
N HIS A 234 -8.58 13.86 3.05
CA HIS A 234 -9.58 14.56 2.22
C HIS A 234 -10.53 13.59 1.52
N LEU A 235 -10.02 12.47 1.02
CA LEU A 235 -10.82 11.44 0.37
C LEU A 235 -11.67 10.62 1.36
N TYR A 236 -11.40 10.67 2.67
CA TYR A 236 -11.97 9.77 3.68
C TYR A 236 -12.18 10.40 5.04
N SER A 237 -12.83 11.54 5.08
CA SER A 237 -13.05 12.38 6.27
C SER A 237 -13.80 11.70 7.44
N GLU A 238 -14.31 10.49 7.32
CA GLU A 238 -15.19 9.93 8.37
C GLU A 238 -14.69 8.63 9.05
N ASP A 239 -13.71 7.90 8.50
CA ASP A 239 -13.43 6.54 8.98
C ASP A 239 -11.94 6.15 9.14
N PHE A 240 -11.00 7.08 9.00
CA PHE A 240 -9.59 6.76 9.08
C PHE A 240 -8.99 7.27 10.40
N VAL A 241 -8.80 6.40 11.36
CA VAL A 241 -7.90 6.68 12.50
C VAL A 241 -6.48 6.41 12.01
N LEU A 242 -5.87 7.45 11.46
CA LEU A 242 -4.44 7.47 11.21
C LEU A 242 -3.76 7.71 12.57
N ASP A 243 -3.19 6.66 13.14
CA ASP A 243 -2.22 6.82 14.23
C ASP A 243 -0.88 7.24 13.63
N ILE A 244 -0.90 8.39 12.94
CA ILE A 244 0.30 9.01 12.44
C ILE A 244 0.93 9.76 13.62
N PRO A 245 2.26 9.68 13.82
CA PRO A 245 2.93 10.44 14.87
C PRO A 245 2.81 11.97 14.71
N TYR A 246 2.21 12.42 13.62
CA TYR A 246 1.82 13.79 13.32
C TYR A 246 0.31 13.86 13.30
N GLY A 247 -0.29 14.36 14.36
CA GLY A 247 -1.73 14.40 14.52
C GLY A 247 -2.48 15.08 13.35
N PRO A 248 -3.77 14.79 13.19
CA PRO A 248 -4.63 15.32 12.11
C PRO A 248 -4.57 16.84 11.97
N ASP A 249 -4.26 17.56 13.04
CA ASP A 249 -4.12 19.01 13.04
C ASP A 249 -2.97 19.52 12.18
N LEU A 250 -1.86 18.77 12.08
CA LEU A 250 -0.72 19.17 11.24
C LEU A 250 -1.06 19.08 9.76
N VAL A 251 -1.79 18.04 9.38
CA VAL A 251 -2.25 17.82 8.01
C VAL A 251 -3.30 18.86 7.62
N LEU A 252 -4.25 19.13 8.51
CA LEU A 252 -5.28 20.16 8.32
C LEU A 252 -4.65 21.55 8.18
N ASN A 253 -3.72 21.91 9.06
CA ASN A 253 -3.02 23.20 9.00
C ASN A 253 -2.20 23.35 7.72
N PHE A 254 -1.55 22.28 7.24
CA PHE A 254 -0.86 22.27 5.96
C PHE A 254 -1.81 22.60 4.79
N PHE A 255 -3.00 21.99 4.76
CA PHE A 255 -3.98 22.27 3.70
C PHE A 255 -4.58 23.67 3.80
N ILE A 256 -4.82 24.16 5.01
CA ILE A 256 -5.27 25.53 5.22
C ILE A 256 -4.22 26.50 4.69
N GLU A 257 -2.97 26.35 5.07
CA GLU A 257 -1.87 27.18 4.62
C GLU A 257 -1.66 27.11 3.10
N LEU A 258 -1.76 25.92 2.50
CA LEU A 258 -1.71 25.74 1.05
C LEU A 258 -2.88 26.43 0.35
N SER A 259 -4.09 26.33 0.90
CA SER A 259 -5.29 26.96 0.32
C SER A 259 -5.26 28.48 0.41
N GLU A 260 -4.68 29.04 1.46
CA GLU A 260 -4.59 30.48 1.70
C GLU A 260 -3.43 31.13 0.94
N THR A 261 -2.30 30.44 0.85
CA THR A 261 -1.06 31.03 0.29
C THR A 261 -0.80 30.63 -1.15
N GLY A 262 -1.39 29.52 -1.62
CA GLY A 262 -1.10 28.92 -2.93
C GLY A 262 0.37 28.48 -3.06
N LYS A 263 1.12 28.46 -1.96
CA LYS A 263 2.53 28.06 -1.90
C LYS A 263 2.68 26.83 -1.02
N TYR A 264 3.50 25.91 -1.48
CA TYR A 264 3.95 24.81 -0.63
C TYR A 264 4.87 25.36 0.47
N PRO A 265 4.62 25.05 1.74
CA PRO A 265 5.50 25.44 2.82
C PRO A 265 6.87 24.78 2.72
#